data_4e54e18ffc5e1956be86421812e198e4
#
_entry.id   4e54e18ffc5e1956be86421812e198e4
#
_cell.length_a   1.000
_cell.length_b   1.000
_cell.length_c   1.000
_cell.angle_alpha   90.00
_cell.angle_beta   90.00
_cell.angle_gamma   90.00
#
_symmetry.space_group_name_H-M   'P 1'
#
loop_
_entity.id
_entity.type
_entity.pdbx_description
1 polymer ?
#
loop_
_entity_poly.entity_id
_entity_poly.type
_entity_poly.pdbx_seq_one_letter_code
_entity_poly.pdbx_strand_id
1 'polypeptide(L)'
;RAATRGIPDTMAELSVFRIALHQPGVAAGLSNMLHELLWKGVLDARLRELIIMRIGWSTGSVYEWTQHWRVARLLDVPEQDLLAVRDWRTAAHFGDAERAVLAATDDTLRYGTITDETWSACRSAFDDDAVLVELVAAIGNWRMFSALLRSLDVPLEDGVEPWPPSGEAPSDDGQ
;
A
#
# COMPACT_ATOMS: atom_id res chain seq x y z
N ARG A 1 -4.21 -16.42 -20.50
CA ARG A 1 -3.07 -15.48 -20.49
C ARG A 1 -2.39 -15.42 -19.10
N ALA A 2 -3.15 -15.40 -17.99
CA ALA A 2 -2.61 -15.35 -16.65
C ALA A 2 -1.75 -16.58 -16.32
N ALA A 3 -2.30 -17.78 -16.46
CA ALA A 3 -1.61 -19.05 -16.15
C ALA A 3 -0.30 -19.24 -16.93
N THR A 4 -0.23 -18.82 -18.20
CA THR A 4 1.00 -18.89 -19.02
C THR A 4 2.09 -17.91 -18.57
N ARG A 5 1.80 -17.01 -17.62
CA ARG A 5 2.70 -16.01 -17.06
C ARG A 5 2.94 -16.18 -15.56
N GLY A 6 2.46 -17.29 -14.98
CA GLY A 6 2.66 -17.60 -13.57
C GLY A 6 1.86 -16.71 -12.60
N ILE A 7 0.81 -16.03 -13.09
CA ILE A 7 -0.07 -15.21 -12.25
C ILE A 7 -1.10 -16.16 -11.62
N PRO A 8 -1.21 -16.20 -10.27
CA PRO A 8 -2.21 -17.01 -9.58
C PRO A 8 -3.64 -16.63 -10.00
N ASP A 9 -4.53 -17.63 -10.10
CA ASP A 9 -5.91 -17.41 -10.52
C ASP A 9 -6.64 -16.41 -9.62
N THR A 10 -6.41 -16.47 -8.31
CA THR A 10 -6.96 -15.53 -7.34
C THR A 10 -6.56 -14.07 -7.61
N MET A 11 -5.35 -13.84 -8.07
CA MET A 11 -4.90 -12.50 -8.48
C MET A 11 -5.46 -12.12 -9.85
N ALA A 12 -5.57 -13.07 -10.77
CA ALA A 12 -6.08 -12.83 -12.13
C ALA A 12 -7.56 -12.43 -12.15
N GLU A 13 -8.30 -12.73 -11.10
CA GLU A 13 -9.71 -12.32 -10.92
C GLU A 13 -9.86 -10.85 -10.49
N LEU A 14 -8.83 -10.27 -9.87
CA LEU A 14 -8.85 -8.88 -9.44
C LEU A 14 -8.86 -7.93 -10.65
N SER A 15 -9.66 -6.87 -10.57
CA SER A 15 -9.83 -5.87 -11.64
C SER A 15 -8.50 -5.28 -12.09
N VAL A 16 -7.58 -5.01 -11.16
CA VAL A 16 -6.22 -4.52 -11.47
C VAL A 16 -5.45 -5.48 -12.36
N PHE A 17 -5.51 -6.80 -12.13
CA PHE A 17 -4.83 -7.77 -12.96
C PHE A 17 -5.54 -8.04 -14.27
N ARG A 18 -6.87 -7.96 -14.30
CA ARG A 18 -7.64 -8.03 -15.56
C ARG A 18 -7.22 -6.93 -16.52
N ILE A 19 -7.04 -5.71 -16.02
CA ILE A 19 -6.54 -4.58 -16.81
C ILE A 19 -5.05 -4.74 -17.13
N ALA A 20 -4.20 -5.07 -16.17
CA ALA A 20 -2.77 -5.26 -16.40
C ALA A 20 -2.47 -6.35 -17.43
N LEU A 21 -3.32 -7.37 -17.56
CA LEU A 21 -3.19 -8.46 -18.54
C LEU A 21 -3.39 -8.00 -20.01
N HIS A 22 -3.76 -6.76 -20.28
CA HIS A 22 -3.63 -6.19 -21.63
C HIS A 22 -2.15 -6.12 -22.03
N GLN A 23 -1.22 -6.02 -21.05
CA GLN A 23 0.22 -6.19 -21.26
C GLN A 23 0.74 -7.32 -20.33
N PRO A 24 0.74 -8.58 -20.82
CA PRO A 24 1.02 -9.75 -19.98
C PRO A 24 2.41 -9.78 -19.35
N GLY A 25 3.41 -9.14 -19.98
CA GLY A 25 4.76 -9.02 -19.40
C GLY A 25 4.79 -8.11 -18.19
N VAL A 26 4.08 -6.97 -18.26
CA VAL A 26 3.93 -6.05 -17.12
C VAL A 26 3.15 -6.73 -16.00
N ALA A 27 2.02 -7.38 -16.31
CA ALA A 27 1.21 -8.10 -15.32
C ALA A 27 2.04 -9.14 -14.56
N ALA A 28 2.89 -9.90 -15.25
CA ALA A 28 3.78 -10.89 -14.62
C ALA A 28 4.82 -10.22 -13.70
N GLY A 29 5.42 -9.10 -14.13
CA GLY A 29 6.36 -8.34 -13.30
C GLY A 29 5.71 -7.81 -12.02
N LEU A 30 4.51 -7.23 -12.13
CA LEU A 30 3.72 -6.76 -11.00
C LEU A 30 3.36 -7.91 -10.04
N SER A 31 2.88 -9.05 -10.58
CA SER A 31 2.56 -10.23 -9.78
C SER A 31 3.77 -10.75 -9.01
N ASN A 32 4.94 -10.81 -9.64
CA ASN A 32 6.16 -11.26 -8.98
C ASN A 32 6.58 -10.31 -7.84
N MET A 33 6.55 -8.99 -8.06
CA MET A 33 6.86 -8.01 -7.02
C MET A 33 5.89 -8.12 -5.84
N LEU A 34 4.59 -8.23 -6.11
CA LEU A 34 3.59 -8.42 -5.06
C LEU A 34 3.81 -9.74 -4.31
N HIS A 35 4.20 -10.82 -5.00
CA HIS A 35 4.49 -12.09 -4.36
C HIS A 35 5.62 -11.97 -3.33
N GLU A 36 6.72 -11.30 -3.69
CA GLU A 36 7.81 -11.07 -2.76
C GLU A 36 7.39 -10.19 -1.58
N LEU A 37 6.74 -9.06 -1.82
CA LEU A 37 6.39 -8.09 -0.77
C LEU A 37 5.25 -8.57 0.15
N LEU A 38 4.27 -9.35 -0.35
CA LEU A 38 3.10 -9.75 0.43
C LEU A 38 3.31 -11.06 1.20
N TRP A 39 4.10 -12.01 0.64
CA TRP A 39 4.16 -13.37 1.19
C TRP A 39 5.56 -13.84 1.57
N LYS A 40 6.62 -13.16 1.12
CA LYS A 40 8.01 -13.53 1.43
C LYS A 40 8.82 -12.43 2.10
N GLY A 41 8.22 -11.25 2.24
CA GLY A 41 8.90 -10.09 2.80
C GLY A 41 9.27 -10.25 4.27
N VAL A 42 10.21 -9.43 4.71
CA VAL A 42 10.71 -9.34 6.10
C VAL A 42 10.12 -8.14 6.85
N LEU A 43 9.54 -7.18 6.12
CA LEU A 43 8.81 -6.07 6.73
C LEU A 43 7.55 -6.60 7.40
N ASP A 44 7.32 -6.21 8.64
CA ASP A 44 6.13 -6.59 9.39
C ASP A 44 4.84 -6.32 8.56
N ALA A 45 3.95 -7.32 8.50
CA ALA A 45 2.77 -7.28 7.65
C ALA A 45 1.81 -6.14 8.04
N ARG A 46 1.68 -5.84 9.34
CA ARG A 46 0.84 -4.73 9.82
C ARG A 46 1.44 -3.39 9.38
N LEU A 47 2.75 -3.18 9.54
CA LEU A 47 3.42 -1.96 9.08
C LEU A 47 3.29 -1.77 7.58
N ARG A 48 3.42 -2.85 6.80
CA ARG A 48 3.19 -2.83 5.35
C ARG A 48 1.76 -2.37 5.01
N GLU A 49 0.74 -2.91 5.68
CA GLU A 49 -0.65 -2.48 5.44
C GLU A 49 -0.88 -1.02 5.84
N LEU A 50 -0.25 -0.51 6.92
CA LEU A 50 -0.32 0.91 7.27
C LEU A 50 0.26 1.81 6.17
N ILE A 51 1.39 1.41 5.57
CA ILE A 51 2.00 2.12 4.41
C ILE A 51 1.01 2.16 3.25
N ILE A 52 0.43 1.03 2.88
CA ILE A 52 -0.48 0.92 1.74
C ILE A 52 -1.75 1.75 1.97
N MET A 53 -2.34 1.64 3.15
CA MET A 53 -3.51 2.41 3.55
C MET A 53 -3.22 3.91 3.54
N ARG A 54 -2.02 4.34 4.02
CA ARG A 54 -1.60 5.74 3.96
C ARG A 54 -1.47 6.24 2.53
N ILE A 55 -0.89 5.45 1.63
CA ILE A 55 -0.78 5.78 0.21
C ILE A 55 -2.18 5.89 -0.41
N GLY A 56 -3.04 4.90 -0.20
CA GLY A 56 -4.42 4.90 -0.69
C GLY A 56 -5.19 6.15 -0.28
N TRP A 57 -5.09 6.54 1.01
CA TRP A 57 -5.73 7.74 1.53
C TRP A 57 -5.13 9.02 0.94
N SER A 58 -3.82 9.17 1.00
CA SER A 58 -3.13 10.40 0.58
C SER A 58 -3.21 10.67 -0.92
N THR A 59 -3.36 9.64 -1.73
CA THR A 59 -3.47 9.75 -3.20
C THR A 59 -4.91 9.72 -3.69
N GLY A 60 -5.88 9.46 -2.82
CA GLY A 60 -7.29 9.26 -3.22
C GLY A 60 -7.52 7.99 -4.05
N SER A 61 -6.71 6.94 -3.85
CA SER A 61 -6.86 5.66 -4.55
C SER A 61 -7.92 4.80 -3.88
N VAL A 62 -9.17 4.89 -4.35
CA VAL A 62 -10.30 4.13 -3.81
C VAL A 62 -10.06 2.63 -3.85
N TYR A 63 -9.49 2.13 -4.95
CA TYR A 63 -9.22 0.70 -5.13
C TYR A 63 -8.24 0.19 -4.08
N GLU A 64 -7.12 0.90 -3.90
CA GLU A 64 -6.06 0.55 -2.95
C GLU A 64 -6.56 0.56 -1.51
N TRP A 65 -7.23 1.66 -1.10
CA TRP A 65 -7.87 1.75 0.22
C TRP A 65 -8.83 0.59 0.47
N THR A 66 -9.74 0.35 -0.46
CA THR A 66 -10.82 -0.62 -0.27
C THR A 66 -10.31 -2.06 -0.25
N GLN A 67 -9.38 -2.42 -1.13
CA GLN A 67 -8.82 -3.77 -1.17
C GLN A 67 -7.93 -4.04 0.04
N HIS A 68 -7.05 -3.11 0.39
CA HIS A 68 -6.12 -3.29 1.51
C HIS A 68 -6.80 -3.15 2.88
N TRP A 69 -7.91 -2.43 3.00
CA TRP A 69 -8.77 -2.51 4.17
C TRP A 69 -9.17 -3.96 4.46
N ARG A 70 -9.62 -4.68 3.44
CA ARG A 70 -10.02 -6.09 3.58
C ARG A 70 -8.83 -6.99 3.92
N VAL A 71 -7.71 -6.81 3.23
CA VAL A 71 -6.48 -7.58 3.49
C VAL A 71 -5.99 -7.34 4.91
N ALA A 72 -5.89 -6.10 5.35
CA ALA A 72 -5.45 -5.72 6.68
C ALA A 72 -6.35 -6.32 7.78
N ARG A 73 -7.68 -6.32 7.56
CA ARG A 73 -8.63 -6.97 8.50
C ARG A 73 -8.45 -8.48 8.55
N LEU A 74 -8.10 -9.15 7.45
CA LEU A 74 -7.76 -10.58 7.43
C LEU A 74 -6.43 -10.89 8.14
N LEU A 75 -5.54 -9.90 8.26
CA LEU A 75 -4.28 -9.97 9.02
C LEU A 75 -4.45 -9.51 10.47
N ASP A 76 -5.68 -9.37 10.95
CA ASP A 76 -6.02 -8.91 12.30
C ASP A 76 -5.47 -7.53 12.67
N VAL A 77 -5.19 -6.68 11.67
CA VAL A 77 -4.80 -5.29 11.92
C VAL A 77 -5.97 -4.54 12.55
N PRO A 78 -5.79 -3.88 13.70
CA PRO A 78 -6.86 -3.14 14.36
C PRO A 78 -7.47 -2.06 13.46
N GLU A 79 -8.79 -1.97 13.42
CA GLU A 79 -9.49 -0.93 12.64
C GLU A 79 -9.06 0.49 13.05
N GLN A 80 -8.81 0.68 14.35
CA GLN A 80 -8.29 1.93 14.89
C GLN A 80 -6.99 2.36 14.19
N ASP A 81 -6.09 1.43 13.90
CA ASP A 81 -4.81 1.70 13.23
C ASP A 81 -5.02 2.10 11.77
N LEU A 82 -5.93 1.39 11.08
CA LEU A 82 -6.25 1.68 9.69
C LEU A 82 -6.90 3.05 9.52
N LEU A 83 -7.75 3.47 10.45
CA LEU A 83 -8.34 4.79 10.46
C LEU A 83 -7.32 5.87 10.84
N ALA A 84 -6.41 5.56 11.76
CA ALA A 84 -5.40 6.49 12.23
C ALA A 84 -4.42 6.93 11.14
N VAL A 85 -4.22 6.14 10.06
CA VAL A 85 -3.34 6.55 8.96
C VAL A 85 -3.81 7.81 8.24
N ARG A 86 -5.09 8.20 8.38
CA ARG A 86 -5.66 9.42 7.81
C ARG A 86 -4.97 10.66 8.36
N ASP A 87 -4.76 10.69 9.69
CA ASP A 87 -4.01 11.73 10.39
C ASP A 87 -3.10 11.09 11.47
N TRP A 88 -2.14 10.29 11.03
CA TRP A 88 -1.31 9.46 11.87
C TRP A 88 -0.48 10.23 12.90
N ARG A 89 -0.20 11.51 12.64
CA ARG A 89 0.58 12.37 13.54
C ARG A 89 -0.12 12.59 14.86
N THR A 90 -1.45 12.57 14.88
CA THR A 90 -2.29 12.73 16.09
C THR A 90 -2.54 11.41 16.82
N ALA A 91 -2.22 10.27 16.21
CA ALA A 91 -2.42 8.94 16.78
C ALA A 91 -1.46 8.66 17.94
N ALA A 92 -1.94 8.81 19.18
CA ALA A 92 -1.11 8.65 20.39
C ALA A 92 -0.63 7.21 20.62
N HIS A 93 -1.31 6.22 20.03
CA HIS A 93 -0.99 4.80 20.19
C HIS A 93 0.08 4.29 19.20
N PHE A 94 0.46 5.09 18.20
CA PHE A 94 1.56 4.72 17.30
C PHE A 94 2.92 4.97 17.97
N GLY A 95 3.75 3.93 17.96
CA GLY A 95 5.15 3.98 18.41
C GLY A 95 6.11 4.45 17.32
N ASP A 96 7.40 4.29 17.60
CA ASP A 96 8.47 4.79 16.72
C ASP A 96 8.48 4.08 15.34
N ALA A 97 8.19 2.77 15.29
CA ALA A 97 8.17 2.02 14.05
C ALA A 97 7.03 2.49 13.11
N GLU A 98 5.81 2.62 13.63
CA GLU A 98 4.67 3.11 12.85
C GLU A 98 4.92 4.54 12.36
N ARG A 99 5.41 5.41 13.24
CA ARG A 99 5.72 6.80 12.90
C ARG A 99 6.81 6.89 11.84
N ALA A 100 7.86 6.07 11.93
CA ALA A 100 8.94 6.04 10.95
C ALA A 100 8.45 5.62 9.56
N VAL A 101 7.68 4.53 9.45
CA VAL A 101 7.19 4.06 8.14
C VAL A 101 6.17 5.00 7.52
N LEU A 102 5.31 5.64 8.33
CA LEU A 102 4.32 6.60 7.85
C LEU A 102 4.96 7.93 7.43
N ALA A 103 6.00 8.39 8.15
CA ALA A 103 6.78 9.55 7.74
C ALA A 103 7.54 9.29 6.44
N ALA A 104 8.17 8.10 6.31
CA ALA A 104 8.85 7.69 5.08
C ALA A 104 7.90 7.61 3.88
N THR A 105 6.66 7.19 4.12
CA THR A 105 5.59 7.17 3.12
C THR A 105 5.25 8.59 2.68
N ASP A 106 4.97 9.49 3.62
CA ASP A 106 4.63 10.89 3.33
C ASP A 106 5.77 11.61 2.59
N ASP A 107 7.02 11.42 3.04
CA ASP A 107 8.20 11.99 2.38
C ASP A 107 8.32 11.52 0.93
N THR A 108 8.17 10.22 0.69
CA THR A 108 8.27 9.66 -0.67
C THR A 108 7.14 10.16 -1.56
N LEU A 109 5.92 10.31 -1.03
CA LEU A 109 4.80 10.87 -1.79
C LEU A 109 5.06 12.33 -2.17
N ARG A 110 5.62 13.11 -1.24
CA ARG A 110 5.81 14.55 -1.41
C ARG A 110 7.07 14.91 -2.21
N TYR A 111 8.19 14.24 -1.93
CA TYR A 111 9.50 14.61 -2.45
C TYR A 111 10.08 13.61 -3.46
N GLY A 112 9.50 12.41 -3.55
CA GLY A 112 10.03 11.30 -4.35
C GLY A 112 11.17 10.54 -3.68
N THR A 113 11.54 10.91 -2.45
CA THR A 113 12.60 10.29 -1.64
C THR A 113 12.27 10.46 -0.15
N ILE A 114 12.89 9.65 0.70
CA ILE A 114 12.83 9.80 2.16
C ILE A 114 13.86 10.85 2.58
N THR A 115 13.49 11.79 3.44
CA THR A 115 14.41 12.83 3.96
C THR A 115 15.44 12.21 4.92
N ASP A 116 16.58 12.87 5.12
CA ASP A 116 17.63 12.39 6.03
C ASP A 116 17.14 12.24 7.47
N GLU A 117 16.27 13.14 7.92
CA GLU A 117 15.66 13.09 9.26
C GLU A 117 14.78 11.83 9.40
N THR A 118 13.88 11.61 8.45
CA THR A 118 12.99 10.44 8.44
C THR A 118 13.79 9.15 8.26
N TRP A 119 14.83 9.16 7.41
CA TRP A 119 15.70 8.00 7.23
C TRP A 119 16.42 7.62 8.51
N SER A 120 16.91 8.62 9.27
CA SER A 120 17.52 8.40 10.59
C SER A 120 16.52 7.75 11.56
N ALA A 121 15.26 8.18 11.56
CA ALA A 121 14.21 7.56 12.37
C ALA A 121 13.95 6.10 11.95
N CYS A 122 13.90 5.81 10.64
CA CYS A 122 13.76 4.44 10.14
C CYS A 122 14.92 3.55 10.60
N ARG A 123 16.15 4.04 10.49
CA ARG A 123 17.33 3.29 10.97
C ARG A 123 17.36 3.09 12.48
N SER A 124 16.74 3.98 13.23
CA SER A 124 16.61 3.81 14.69
C SER A 124 15.52 2.81 15.07
N ALA A 125 14.49 2.68 14.24
CA ALA A 125 13.39 1.76 14.46
C ALA A 125 13.66 0.33 13.95
N PHE A 126 14.58 0.18 12.98
CA PHE A 126 14.86 -1.10 12.31
C PHE A 126 16.39 -1.34 12.22
N ASP A 127 16.86 -2.38 12.86
CA ASP A 127 18.29 -2.77 12.86
C ASP A 127 18.70 -3.56 11.61
N ASP A 128 17.73 -4.07 10.83
CA ASP A 128 17.95 -4.93 9.67
C ASP A 128 17.86 -4.12 8.36
N ASP A 129 18.99 -4.08 7.62
CA ASP A 129 19.05 -3.43 6.31
C ASP A 129 18.08 -4.07 5.30
N ALA A 130 17.73 -5.35 5.43
CA ALA A 130 16.74 -5.99 4.57
C ALA A 130 15.34 -5.39 4.77
N VAL A 131 14.95 -5.09 6.02
CA VAL A 131 13.69 -4.39 6.33
C VAL A 131 13.69 -2.99 5.73
N LEU A 132 14.81 -2.27 5.81
CA LEU A 132 14.93 -0.92 5.24
C LEU A 132 14.84 -0.92 3.72
N VAL A 133 15.46 -1.87 3.05
CA VAL A 133 15.33 -2.03 1.58
C VAL A 133 13.89 -2.35 1.20
N GLU A 134 13.25 -3.27 1.93
CA GLU A 134 11.86 -3.65 1.66
C GLU A 134 10.90 -2.50 1.95
N LEU A 135 11.12 -1.71 2.99
CA LEU A 135 10.35 -0.49 3.27
C LEU A 135 10.33 0.45 2.07
N VAL A 136 11.51 0.79 1.53
CA VAL A 136 11.61 1.67 0.36
C VAL A 136 10.93 1.04 -0.87
N ALA A 137 11.16 -0.26 -1.09
CA ALA A 137 10.56 -0.99 -2.20
C ALA A 137 9.02 -1.05 -2.07
N ALA A 138 8.49 -1.30 -0.87
CA ALA A 138 7.06 -1.33 -0.61
C ALA A 138 6.41 0.04 -0.89
N ILE A 139 6.95 1.13 -0.35
CA ILE A 139 6.43 2.47 -0.61
C ILE A 139 6.43 2.77 -2.12
N GLY A 140 7.54 2.50 -2.81
CA GLY A 140 7.67 2.72 -4.26
C GLY A 140 6.67 1.90 -5.06
N ASN A 141 6.50 0.62 -4.70
CA ASN A 141 5.59 -0.30 -5.35
C ASN A 141 4.13 0.18 -5.25
N TRP A 142 3.65 0.48 -4.05
CA TRP A 142 2.24 0.89 -3.88
C TRP A 142 1.97 2.31 -4.38
N ARG A 143 2.97 3.21 -4.34
CA ARG A 143 2.87 4.49 -5.04
C ARG A 143 2.67 4.31 -6.55
N MET A 144 3.41 3.38 -7.16
CA MET A 144 3.23 3.02 -8.57
C MET A 144 1.85 2.41 -8.82
N PHE A 145 1.41 1.48 -7.96
CA PHE A 145 0.06 0.89 -8.06
C PHE A 145 -1.02 1.96 -7.97
N SER A 146 -0.92 2.89 -7.01
CA SER A 146 -1.86 4.00 -6.89
C SER A 146 -1.95 4.82 -8.18
N ALA A 147 -0.82 5.16 -8.78
CA ALA A 147 -0.78 5.89 -10.06
C ALA A 147 -1.41 5.07 -11.19
N LEU A 148 -1.12 3.77 -11.27
CA LEU A 148 -1.68 2.86 -12.27
C LEU A 148 -3.20 2.72 -12.11
N LEU A 149 -3.67 2.45 -10.89
CA LEU A 149 -5.09 2.25 -10.57
C LEU A 149 -5.94 3.47 -10.92
N ARG A 150 -5.45 4.65 -10.55
CA ARG A 150 -6.13 5.94 -10.82
C ARG A 150 -6.07 6.33 -12.28
N SER A 151 -4.92 6.17 -12.94
CA SER A 151 -4.73 6.56 -14.34
C SER A 151 -5.50 5.67 -15.32
N LEU A 152 -5.70 4.39 -14.97
CA LEU A 152 -6.45 3.43 -15.78
C LEU A 152 -7.91 3.29 -15.36
N ASP A 153 -8.34 4.10 -14.37
CA ASP A 153 -9.70 4.08 -13.83
C ASP A 153 -10.18 2.66 -13.47
N VAL A 154 -9.32 1.94 -12.72
CA VAL A 154 -9.56 0.54 -12.37
C VAL A 154 -10.77 0.43 -11.44
N PRO A 155 -11.88 -0.23 -11.86
CA PRO A 155 -13.06 -0.33 -11.04
C PRO A 155 -12.87 -1.29 -9.87
N LEU A 156 -13.59 -1.06 -8.78
CA LEU A 156 -13.77 -2.08 -7.74
C LEU A 156 -14.48 -3.31 -8.33
N GLU A 157 -14.32 -4.45 -7.66
CA GLU A 157 -15.08 -5.66 -7.98
C GLU A 157 -16.57 -5.48 -7.68
N ASP A 158 -17.42 -6.23 -8.39
CA ASP A 158 -18.87 -6.15 -8.24
C ASP A 158 -19.29 -6.38 -6.78
N GLY A 159 -20.14 -5.50 -6.27
CA GLY A 159 -20.67 -5.58 -4.92
C GLY A 159 -19.70 -5.16 -3.80
N VAL A 160 -18.58 -4.57 -4.14
CA VAL A 160 -17.62 -4.02 -3.16
C VAL A 160 -17.91 -2.54 -2.94
N GLU A 161 -18.24 -2.18 -1.69
CA GLU A 161 -18.49 -0.79 -1.30
C GLU A 161 -17.17 -0.02 -1.17
N PRO A 162 -17.09 1.21 -1.73
CA PRO A 162 -15.89 2.02 -1.67
C PRO A 162 -15.65 2.62 -0.28
N TRP A 163 -14.41 2.93 0.02
CA TRP A 163 -13.99 3.67 1.22
C TRP A 163 -14.51 3.11 2.55
N PRO A 164 -14.32 1.81 2.84
CA PRO A 164 -14.70 1.28 4.14
C PRO A 164 -14.00 2.01 5.30
N PRO A 165 -14.58 2.04 6.54
CA PRO A 165 -15.87 1.43 6.88
C PRO A 165 -17.06 2.35 6.63
N SER A 166 -16.84 3.65 6.41
CA SER A 166 -17.90 4.68 6.43
C SER A 166 -18.29 5.23 5.06
N GLY A 167 -17.60 4.86 3.98
CA GLY A 167 -17.78 5.48 2.67
C GLY A 167 -17.10 6.86 2.55
N GLU A 168 -16.37 7.30 3.57
CA GLU A 168 -15.72 8.60 3.61
C GLU A 168 -14.42 8.61 2.79
N ALA A 169 -14.41 9.40 1.72
CA ALA A 169 -13.23 9.65 0.90
C ALA A 169 -12.37 10.80 1.46
N PRO A 170 -11.07 10.86 1.14
CA PRO A 170 -10.25 12.03 1.45
C PRO A 170 -10.80 13.28 0.74
N SER A 171 -10.69 14.45 1.39
CA SER A 171 -11.08 15.72 0.78
C SER A 171 -10.12 16.10 -0.35
N ASP A 172 -10.64 16.73 -1.40
CA ASP A 172 -9.85 17.19 -2.56
C ASP A 172 -8.88 18.34 -2.21
N ASP A 173 -9.01 18.93 -1.02
CA ASP A 173 -8.28 20.14 -0.62
C ASP A 173 -6.82 19.90 -0.19
N GLY A 174 -6.31 18.68 -0.29
CA GLY A 174 -4.98 18.28 0.18
C GLY A 174 -4.06 17.62 -0.84
N GLN A 175 -4.41 17.59 -2.13
CA GLN A 175 -3.60 16.97 -3.18
C GLN A 175 -2.70 17.95 -3.91
#